data_c9c4be661aa63c79c3c07a6de9d73fb8
#
_entry.id   c9c4be661aa63c79c3c07a6de9d73fb8
#
_cell.length_a   1.000
_cell.length_b   1.000
_cell.length_c   1.000
_cell.angle_alpha   90.00
_cell.angle_beta   90.00
_cell.angle_gamma   90.00
#
_symmetry.space_group_name_H-M   'P 1'
#
loop_
_entity.id
_entity.type
_entity.pdbx_description
1 polymer ?
#
loop_
_entity_poly.entity_id
_entity_poly.type
_entity_poly.pdbx_seq_one_letter_code
_entity_poly.pdbx_strand_id
1 'polypeptide(L)'
;KATFAKAIQLDQADPMPRLGLGLALIREGQLEAGRIELEIAASLDPANSLVRSYLGKAYFEEKRYGLAETQFDLAKERDPNDPTPWFYDAIQKQTQNRPVEALRDIQKSIELNNNRAVYRSKLLLDKDEAARGSSLARIYDNLGFEKRAIVETAKSLSHDPANHSAHRFLADIYANM
;
A
#
# COMPACT_ATOMS: atom_id res chain seq x y z
N LYS A 1 -7.67 -18.48 5.30
CA LYS A 1 -8.79 -18.75 4.35
C LYS A 1 -10.09 -19.13 5.05
N ALA A 2 -10.09 -20.21 5.84
CA ALA A 2 -11.31 -20.70 6.54
C ALA A 2 -11.94 -19.61 7.42
N THR A 3 -11.13 -18.78 8.09
CA THR A 3 -11.59 -17.69 8.95
C THR A 3 -12.30 -16.60 8.15
N PHE A 4 -11.75 -16.22 6.99
CA PHE A 4 -12.36 -15.21 6.11
C PHE A 4 -13.67 -15.73 5.49
N ALA A 5 -13.70 -16.99 5.05
CA ALA A 5 -14.90 -17.60 4.50
C ALA A 5 -16.03 -17.62 5.52
N LYS A 6 -15.72 -17.94 6.78
CA LYS A 6 -16.69 -17.92 7.87
C LYS A 6 -17.21 -16.51 8.16
N ALA A 7 -16.31 -15.51 8.17
CA ALA A 7 -16.69 -14.12 8.38
C ALA A 7 -17.61 -13.61 7.27
N ILE A 8 -17.36 -13.98 6.01
CA ILE A 8 -18.20 -13.65 4.86
C ILE A 8 -19.61 -14.24 5.04
N GLN A 9 -19.71 -15.48 5.51
CA GLN A 9 -21.00 -16.11 5.76
C GLN A 9 -21.79 -15.40 6.86
N LEU A 10 -21.12 -14.85 7.87
CA LEU A 10 -21.76 -14.17 9.00
C LEU A 10 -22.27 -12.78 8.59
N ASP A 11 -21.54 -12.05 7.76
CA ASP A 11 -21.94 -10.74 7.24
C ASP A 11 -21.47 -10.57 5.79
N GLN A 12 -22.34 -10.87 4.85
CA GLN A 12 -22.04 -10.79 3.43
C GLN A 12 -21.89 -9.36 2.92
N ALA A 13 -22.37 -8.36 3.67
CA ALA A 13 -22.28 -6.96 3.29
C ALA A 13 -20.97 -6.30 3.75
N ASP A 14 -20.20 -6.93 4.63
CA ASP A 14 -18.91 -6.41 5.07
C ASP A 14 -17.83 -6.69 4.02
N PRO A 15 -17.19 -5.65 3.44
CA PRO A 15 -16.15 -5.85 2.43
C PRO A 15 -14.83 -6.38 3.00
N MET A 16 -14.54 -6.18 4.29
CA MET A 16 -13.24 -6.46 4.87
C MET A 16 -12.84 -7.94 4.88
N PRO A 17 -13.73 -8.90 5.20
CA PRO A 17 -13.39 -10.32 5.08
C PRO A 17 -13.08 -10.73 3.63
N ARG A 18 -13.78 -10.17 2.65
CA ARG A 18 -13.51 -10.44 1.24
C ARG A 18 -12.16 -9.85 0.81
N LEU A 19 -11.83 -8.66 1.31
CA LEU A 19 -10.51 -8.05 1.11
C LEU A 19 -9.41 -8.99 1.63
N GLY A 20 -9.54 -9.47 2.85
CA GLY A 20 -8.57 -10.40 3.45
C GLY A 20 -8.44 -11.70 2.67
N LEU A 21 -9.56 -12.29 2.27
CA LEU A 21 -9.56 -13.51 1.45
C LEU A 21 -8.91 -13.27 0.09
N GLY A 22 -9.24 -12.17 -0.58
CA GLY A 22 -8.65 -11.81 -1.88
C GLY A 22 -7.13 -11.69 -1.81
N LEU A 23 -6.62 -11.01 -0.79
CA LEU A 23 -5.17 -10.85 -0.59
C LEU A 23 -4.48 -12.19 -0.28
N ALA A 24 -5.12 -13.04 0.52
CA ALA A 24 -4.60 -14.38 0.82
C ALA A 24 -4.52 -15.25 -0.45
N LEU A 25 -5.53 -15.19 -1.30
CA LEU A 25 -5.56 -15.92 -2.57
C LEU A 25 -4.47 -15.44 -3.53
N ILE A 26 -4.27 -14.14 -3.64
CA ILE A 26 -3.20 -13.55 -4.48
C ILE A 26 -1.83 -14.01 -3.98
N ARG A 27 -1.62 -14.01 -2.66
CA ARG A 27 -0.37 -14.47 -2.05
C ARG A 27 -0.06 -15.92 -2.38
N GLU A 28 -1.10 -16.75 -2.52
CA GLU A 28 -0.96 -18.16 -2.90
C GLU A 28 -0.85 -18.39 -4.40
N GLY A 29 -0.84 -17.32 -5.21
CA GLY A 29 -0.77 -17.42 -6.66
C GLY A 29 -2.10 -17.59 -7.37
N GLN A 30 -3.22 -17.59 -6.63
CA GLN A 30 -4.56 -17.68 -7.21
C GLN A 30 -5.07 -16.29 -7.58
N LEU A 31 -4.50 -15.69 -8.63
CA LEU A 31 -4.71 -14.31 -8.99
C LEU A 31 -6.16 -14.00 -9.38
N GLU A 32 -6.77 -14.83 -10.21
CA GLU A 32 -8.14 -14.64 -10.65
C GLU A 32 -9.14 -14.73 -9.51
N ALA A 33 -9.03 -15.75 -8.68
CA ALA A 33 -9.90 -15.91 -7.52
C ALA A 33 -9.77 -14.75 -6.54
N GLY A 34 -8.54 -14.29 -6.29
CA GLY A 34 -8.28 -13.13 -5.44
C GLY A 34 -8.86 -11.84 -6.01
N ARG A 35 -8.69 -11.61 -7.30
CA ARG A 35 -9.27 -10.45 -7.99
C ARG A 35 -10.79 -10.43 -7.88
N ILE A 36 -11.45 -11.55 -8.07
CA ILE A 36 -12.92 -11.66 -7.97
C ILE A 36 -13.39 -11.24 -6.58
N GLU A 37 -12.73 -11.72 -5.52
CA GLU A 37 -13.07 -11.34 -4.14
C GLU A 37 -12.88 -9.83 -3.92
N LEU A 38 -11.83 -9.24 -4.47
CA LEU A 38 -11.58 -7.80 -4.36
C LEU A 38 -12.58 -6.97 -5.18
N GLU A 39 -13.00 -7.45 -6.33
CA GLU A 39 -14.07 -6.81 -7.12
C GLU A 39 -15.38 -6.79 -6.34
N ILE A 40 -15.72 -7.88 -5.66
CA ILE A 40 -16.91 -7.96 -4.82
C ILE A 40 -16.77 -6.97 -3.65
N ALA A 41 -15.64 -6.94 -2.98
CA ALA A 41 -15.39 -6.00 -1.89
C ALA A 41 -15.55 -4.55 -2.34
N ALA A 42 -15.03 -4.19 -3.52
CA ALA A 42 -15.16 -2.86 -4.09
C ALA A 42 -16.61 -2.51 -4.45
N SER A 43 -17.40 -3.49 -4.87
CA SER A 43 -18.82 -3.27 -5.15
C SER A 43 -19.65 -3.07 -3.88
N LEU A 44 -19.24 -3.69 -2.77
CA LEU A 44 -19.88 -3.54 -1.46
C LEU A 44 -19.58 -2.19 -0.81
N ASP A 45 -18.39 -1.64 -1.04
CA ASP A 45 -17.98 -0.35 -0.49
C ASP A 45 -17.14 0.44 -1.51
N PRO A 46 -17.81 1.06 -2.52
CA PRO A 46 -17.11 1.73 -3.62
C PRO A 46 -16.26 2.94 -3.22
N ALA A 47 -16.54 3.53 -2.07
CA ALA A 47 -15.82 4.71 -1.58
C ALA A 47 -14.59 4.35 -0.73
N ASN A 48 -14.36 3.09 -0.46
CA ASN A 48 -13.26 2.63 0.38
C ASN A 48 -11.94 2.64 -0.41
N SER A 49 -11.06 3.59 -0.11
CA SER A 49 -9.80 3.75 -0.83
C SER A 49 -8.87 2.56 -0.66
N LEU A 50 -8.86 1.94 0.52
CA LEU A 50 -8.04 0.76 0.79
C LEU A 50 -8.44 -0.43 -0.10
N VAL A 51 -9.74 -0.70 -0.21
CA VAL A 51 -10.27 -1.75 -1.08
C VAL A 51 -9.92 -1.46 -2.54
N ARG A 52 -10.09 -0.23 -2.98
CA ARG A 52 -9.72 0.21 -4.33
C ARG A 52 -8.23 0.00 -4.62
N SER A 53 -7.38 0.35 -3.66
CA SER A 53 -5.93 0.17 -3.78
C SER A 53 -5.54 -1.29 -3.96
N TYR A 54 -6.14 -2.18 -3.19
CA TYR A 54 -5.86 -3.60 -3.30
C TYR A 54 -6.48 -4.23 -4.55
N LEU A 55 -7.61 -3.72 -5.03
CA LEU A 55 -8.14 -4.12 -6.33
C LEU A 55 -7.19 -3.70 -7.46
N GLY A 56 -6.64 -2.48 -7.37
CA GLY A 56 -5.60 -2.03 -8.30
C GLY A 56 -4.38 -2.95 -8.28
N LYS A 57 -3.93 -3.35 -7.09
CA LYS A 57 -2.86 -4.33 -6.94
C LYS A 57 -3.19 -5.65 -7.63
N ALA A 58 -4.42 -6.14 -7.47
CA ALA A 58 -4.85 -7.38 -8.11
C ALA A 58 -4.80 -7.30 -9.64
N TYR A 59 -5.28 -6.20 -10.21
CA TYR A 59 -5.18 -5.97 -11.65
C TYR A 59 -3.73 -5.88 -12.11
N PHE A 60 -2.88 -5.22 -11.34
CA PHE A 60 -1.44 -5.14 -11.61
C PHE A 60 -0.80 -6.53 -11.67
N GLU A 61 -1.11 -7.40 -10.72
CA GLU A 61 -0.59 -8.78 -10.68
C GLU A 61 -1.02 -9.57 -11.92
N GLU A 62 -2.20 -9.30 -12.45
CA GLU A 62 -2.69 -9.89 -13.70
C GLU A 62 -2.19 -9.15 -14.95
N LYS A 63 -1.31 -8.15 -14.79
CA LYS A 63 -0.77 -7.30 -15.87
C LYS A 63 -1.84 -6.47 -16.60
N ARG A 64 -2.93 -6.17 -15.91
CA ARG A 64 -4.00 -5.30 -16.41
C ARG A 64 -3.76 -3.86 -15.95
N TYR A 65 -2.72 -3.24 -16.51
CA TYR A 65 -2.20 -1.97 -16.00
C TYR A 65 -3.18 -0.79 -16.11
N GLY A 66 -3.94 -0.72 -17.17
CA GLY A 66 -4.96 0.33 -17.33
C GLY A 66 -6.05 0.27 -16.28
N LEU A 67 -6.54 -0.93 -15.98
CA LEU A 67 -7.51 -1.13 -14.90
C LEU A 67 -6.92 -0.84 -13.53
N ALA A 68 -5.67 -1.23 -13.31
CA ALA A 68 -4.96 -0.94 -12.08
C ALA A 68 -4.83 0.57 -11.86
N GLU A 69 -4.39 1.31 -12.87
CA GLU A 69 -4.24 2.77 -12.80
C GLU A 69 -5.56 3.46 -12.45
N THR A 70 -6.66 3.04 -13.07
CA THR A 70 -8.00 3.57 -12.77
C THR A 70 -8.35 3.37 -11.29
N GLN A 71 -8.07 2.20 -10.72
CA GLN A 71 -8.36 1.93 -9.32
C GLN A 71 -7.48 2.75 -8.40
N PHE A 72 -6.19 2.92 -8.72
CA PHE A 72 -5.31 3.76 -7.92
C PHE A 72 -5.75 5.23 -7.94
N ASP A 73 -6.14 5.74 -9.09
CA ASP A 73 -6.61 7.12 -9.21
C ASP A 73 -7.90 7.35 -8.42
N LEU A 74 -8.85 6.40 -8.49
CA LEU A 74 -10.08 6.45 -7.70
C LEU A 74 -9.78 6.39 -6.19
N ALA A 75 -8.85 5.54 -5.78
CA ALA A 75 -8.45 5.45 -4.38
C ALA A 75 -7.86 6.76 -3.86
N LYS A 76 -6.97 7.39 -4.65
CA LYS A 76 -6.37 8.69 -4.30
C LYS A 76 -7.43 9.78 -4.17
N GLU A 77 -8.43 9.76 -5.03
CA GLU A 77 -9.54 10.71 -5.00
C GLU A 77 -10.44 10.49 -3.78
N ARG A 78 -10.74 9.23 -3.46
CA ARG A 78 -11.65 8.90 -2.35
C ARG A 78 -11.06 9.20 -0.99
N ASP A 79 -9.76 8.98 -0.81
CA ASP A 79 -9.06 9.34 0.42
C ASP A 79 -7.67 9.88 0.08
N PRO A 80 -7.53 11.21 -0.04
CA PRO A 80 -6.23 11.83 -0.36
C PRO A 80 -5.14 11.60 0.69
N ASN A 81 -5.50 11.17 1.90
CA ASN A 81 -4.57 10.93 3.00
C ASN A 81 -4.13 9.46 3.12
N ASP A 82 -4.66 8.57 2.29
CA ASP A 82 -4.27 7.16 2.29
C ASP A 82 -2.98 6.97 1.50
N PRO A 83 -1.88 6.51 2.11
CA PRO A 83 -0.63 6.28 1.40
C PRO A 83 -0.65 5.06 0.47
N THR A 84 -1.61 4.15 0.65
CA THR A 84 -1.63 2.85 -0.02
C THR A 84 -1.69 2.94 -1.55
N PRO A 85 -2.60 3.73 -2.17
CA PRO A 85 -2.64 3.79 -3.62
C PRO A 85 -1.39 4.43 -4.22
N TRP A 86 -0.80 5.40 -3.55
CA TRP A 86 0.46 6.02 -3.99
C TRP A 86 1.59 5.02 -4.04
N PHE A 87 1.65 4.15 -3.04
CA PHE A 87 2.66 3.10 -2.95
C PHE A 87 2.54 2.08 -4.09
N TYR A 88 1.36 1.51 -4.31
CA TYR A 88 1.16 0.50 -5.35
C TYR A 88 1.26 1.09 -6.76
N ASP A 89 0.83 2.33 -6.95
CA ASP A 89 0.98 3.01 -8.23
C ASP A 89 2.46 3.27 -8.56
N ALA A 90 3.28 3.56 -7.56
CA ALA A 90 4.73 3.68 -7.72
C ALA A 90 5.35 2.37 -8.24
N ILE A 91 4.91 1.24 -7.70
CA ILE A 91 5.36 -0.08 -8.16
C ILE A 91 5.00 -0.27 -9.64
N GLN A 92 3.76 0.04 -10.01
CA GLN A 92 3.31 -0.08 -11.38
C GLN A 92 4.11 0.80 -12.33
N LYS A 93 4.33 2.07 -11.96
CA LYS A 93 5.11 3.01 -12.76
C LYS A 93 6.55 2.56 -12.92
N GLN A 94 7.15 2.00 -11.88
CA GLN A 94 8.51 1.44 -11.97
C GLN A 94 8.55 0.27 -12.95
N THR A 95 7.56 -0.61 -12.90
CA THR A 95 7.43 -1.73 -13.83
C THR A 95 7.28 -1.25 -15.28
N GLN A 96 6.62 -0.12 -15.48
CA GLN A 96 6.43 0.51 -16.80
C GLN A 96 7.60 1.39 -17.24
N ASN A 97 8.72 1.34 -16.51
CA ASN A 97 9.89 2.16 -16.79
C ASN A 97 9.61 3.68 -16.74
N ARG A 98 8.83 4.10 -15.75
CA ARG A 98 8.51 5.50 -15.44
C ARG A 98 9.10 5.88 -14.08
N PRO A 99 10.45 5.91 -13.95
CA PRO A 99 11.09 6.01 -12.63
C PRO A 99 10.89 7.36 -11.93
N VAL A 100 10.80 8.46 -12.67
CA VAL A 100 10.60 9.79 -12.09
C VAL A 100 9.22 9.89 -11.43
N GLU A 101 8.20 9.40 -12.14
CA GLU A 101 6.82 9.38 -11.61
C GLU A 101 6.69 8.40 -10.45
N ALA A 102 7.37 7.25 -10.53
CA ALA A 102 7.40 6.29 -9.44
C ALA A 102 8.02 6.89 -8.17
N LEU A 103 9.11 7.64 -8.30
CA LEU A 103 9.72 8.33 -7.16
C LEU A 103 8.78 9.36 -6.53
N ARG A 104 8.06 10.11 -7.34
CA ARG A 104 7.08 11.09 -6.84
C ARG A 104 5.99 10.40 -6.02
N ASP A 105 5.49 9.28 -6.52
CA ASP A 105 4.45 8.52 -5.82
C ASP A 105 4.97 7.92 -4.53
N ILE A 106 6.21 7.41 -4.50
CA ILE A 106 6.84 6.91 -3.28
C ILE A 106 7.02 8.02 -2.25
N GLN A 107 7.52 9.19 -2.68
CA GLN A 107 7.67 10.34 -1.81
C GLN A 107 6.34 10.75 -1.20
N LYS A 108 5.27 10.78 -2.00
CA LYS A 108 3.93 11.09 -1.52
C LYS A 108 3.44 10.05 -0.52
N SER A 109 3.68 8.78 -0.80
CA SER A 109 3.33 7.68 0.12
C SER A 109 4.04 7.83 1.47
N ILE A 110 5.33 8.15 1.46
CA ILE A 110 6.12 8.37 2.68
C ILE A 110 5.59 9.57 3.46
N GLU A 111 5.33 10.68 2.77
CA GLU A 111 4.77 11.89 3.38
C GLU A 111 3.44 11.62 4.07
N LEU A 112 2.53 10.95 3.38
CA LEU A 112 1.20 10.61 3.92
C LEU A 112 1.30 9.63 5.09
N ASN A 113 2.20 8.66 4.99
CA ASN A 113 2.45 7.72 6.09
C ASN A 113 3.03 8.42 7.32
N ASN A 114 3.90 9.41 7.12
CA ASN A 114 4.46 10.22 8.18
C ASN A 114 3.36 11.01 8.90
N ASN A 115 2.48 11.67 8.15
CA ASN A 115 1.35 12.41 8.70
C ASN A 115 0.41 11.49 9.49
N ARG A 116 0.19 10.28 9.00
CA ARG A 116 -0.60 9.26 9.69
C ARG A 116 0.04 8.82 11.00
N ALA A 117 1.35 8.64 11.02
CA ALA A 117 2.10 8.30 12.21
C ALA A 117 1.97 9.39 13.29
N VAL A 118 2.09 10.65 12.91
CA VAL A 118 1.89 11.80 13.82
C VAL A 118 0.48 11.81 14.39
N TYR A 119 -0.53 11.60 13.55
CA TYR A 119 -1.92 11.55 13.97
C TYR A 119 -2.18 10.41 14.98
N ARG A 120 -1.63 9.24 14.72
CA ARG A 120 -1.76 8.06 15.61
C ARG A 120 -1.05 8.25 16.94
N SER A 121 0.13 8.86 16.92
CA SER A 121 0.87 9.20 18.12
C SER A 121 0.03 10.06 19.06
N LYS A 122 -0.68 11.05 18.50
CA LYS A 122 -1.62 11.89 19.24
C LYS A 122 -2.79 11.12 19.85
N LEU A 123 -3.17 10.00 19.23
CA LEU A 123 -4.27 9.16 19.69
C LEU A 123 -3.81 7.97 20.55
N LEU A 124 -2.54 7.91 20.94
CA LEU A 124 -1.94 6.82 21.72
C LEU A 124 -2.01 5.45 21.04
N LEU A 125 -1.92 5.41 19.70
CA LEU A 125 -1.95 4.19 18.91
C LEU A 125 -0.56 3.75 18.44
N ASP A 126 0.45 4.02 19.25
CA ASP A 126 1.87 3.83 18.93
C ASP A 126 2.28 2.39 18.56
N LYS A 127 1.53 1.39 19.04
CA LYS A 127 1.89 -0.02 18.82
C LYS A 127 1.73 -0.47 17.37
N ASP A 128 0.79 0.11 16.62
CA ASP A 128 0.56 -0.22 15.22
C ASP A 128 1.57 0.41 14.27
N GLU A 129 2.18 1.50 14.68
CA GLU A 129 3.10 2.29 13.88
C GLU A 129 4.39 1.53 13.56
N ALA A 130 5.01 0.89 14.57
CA ALA A 130 6.24 0.13 14.39
C ALA A 130 6.06 -1.05 13.44
N ALA A 131 4.94 -1.77 13.57
CA ALA A 131 4.64 -2.92 12.71
C ALA A 131 4.41 -2.48 11.26
N ARG A 132 3.74 -1.35 11.03
CA ARG A 132 3.48 -0.83 9.69
C ARG A 132 4.71 -0.22 9.04
N GLY A 133 5.54 0.51 9.78
CA GLY A 133 6.80 1.05 9.30
C GLY A 133 7.74 -0.07 8.83
N SER A 134 7.84 -1.12 9.62
CA SER A 134 8.61 -2.32 9.29
C SER A 134 8.06 -3.04 8.06
N SER A 135 6.74 -3.17 7.94
CA SER A 135 6.09 -3.79 6.77
C SER A 135 6.30 -2.98 5.49
N LEU A 136 6.18 -1.66 5.57
CA LEU A 136 6.43 -0.76 4.45
C LEU A 136 7.88 -0.84 3.97
N ALA A 137 8.84 -0.83 4.89
CA ALA A 137 10.25 -0.95 4.56
C ALA A 137 10.57 -2.27 3.86
N ARG A 138 9.99 -3.38 4.33
CA ARG A 138 10.15 -4.69 3.67
C ARG A 138 9.58 -4.70 2.27
N ILE A 139 8.42 -4.07 2.06
CA ILE A 139 7.79 -4.01 0.76
C ILE A 139 8.63 -3.18 -0.20
N TYR A 140 9.15 -2.03 0.23
CA TYR A 140 10.06 -1.20 -0.58
C TYR A 140 11.33 -1.97 -0.95
N ASP A 141 11.91 -2.69 0.01
CA ASP A 141 13.10 -3.51 -0.20
C ASP A 141 12.84 -4.61 -1.24
N ASN A 142 11.75 -5.36 -1.09
CA ASN A 142 11.38 -6.45 -2.00
C ASN A 142 11.04 -5.99 -3.43
N LEU A 143 10.85 -4.70 -3.65
CA LEU A 143 10.44 -4.16 -4.95
C LEU A 143 11.59 -3.57 -5.75
N GLY A 144 12.83 -3.67 -5.25
CA GLY A 144 13.99 -3.15 -5.95
C GLY A 144 14.09 -1.62 -5.99
N PHE A 145 13.32 -0.93 -5.17
CA PHE A 145 13.41 0.51 -5.00
C PHE A 145 14.51 0.93 -4.02
N GLU A 146 15.19 -0.03 -3.42
CA GLU A 146 16.11 0.15 -2.29
C GLU A 146 17.09 1.29 -2.49
N LYS A 147 17.88 1.28 -3.55
CA LYS A 147 18.89 2.31 -3.79
C LYS A 147 18.27 3.70 -3.99
N ARG A 148 17.19 3.78 -4.76
CA ARG A 148 16.51 5.04 -5.03
C ARG A 148 15.80 5.57 -3.80
N ALA A 149 15.15 4.70 -3.04
CA ALA A 149 14.46 5.06 -1.81
C ALA A 149 15.46 5.58 -0.77
N ILE A 150 16.64 4.97 -0.66
CA ILE A 150 17.71 5.44 0.23
C ILE A 150 18.15 6.85 -0.17
N VAL A 151 18.42 7.09 -1.45
CA VAL A 151 18.87 8.40 -1.94
C VAL A 151 17.82 9.48 -1.69
N GLU A 152 16.56 9.21 -2.03
CA GLU A 152 15.47 10.18 -1.82
C GLU A 152 15.19 10.42 -0.35
N THR A 153 15.26 9.38 0.47
CA THR A 153 15.06 9.51 1.92
C THR A 153 16.21 10.31 2.54
N ALA A 154 17.44 10.08 2.08
CA ALA A 154 18.59 10.87 2.53
C ALA A 154 18.45 12.35 2.13
N LYS A 155 17.96 12.65 0.93
CA LYS A 155 17.63 14.02 0.51
C LYS A 155 16.55 14.63 1.39
N SER A 156 15.51 13.89 1.69
CA SER A 156 14.43 14.33 2.60
C SER A 156 14.98 14.67 3.97
N LEU A 157 15.90 13.87 4.51
CA LEU A 157 16.54 14.13 5.78
C LEU A 157 17.47 15.34 5.76
N SER A 158 18.11 15.63 4.63
CA SER A 158 18.92 16.84 4.48
C SER A 158 18.08 18.13 4.48
N HIS A 159 16.83 18.03 4.02
CA HIS A 159 15.88 19.16 4.04
C HIS A 159 15.08 19.23 5.34
N ASP A 160 14.79 18.09 5.96
CA ASP A 160 14.05 17.98 7.22
C ASP A 160 14.68 16.91 8.11
N PRO A 161 15.71 17.28 8.90
CA PRO A 161 16.38 16.32 9.80
C PRO A 161 15.48 15.72 10.87
N ALA A 162 14.33 16.33 11.15
CA ALA A 162 13.37 15.83 12.14
C ALA A 162 12.37 14.81 11.56
N ASN A 163 12.51 14.40 10.30
CA ASN A 163 11.63 13.44 9.67
C ASN A 163 11.87 12.02 10.19
N HIS A 164 11.14 11.65 11.23
CA HIS A 164 11.27 10.35 11.90
C HIS A 164 10.93 9.16 11.02
N SER A 165 9.96 9.30 10.12
CA SER A 165 9.59 8.22 9.18
C SER A 165 10.70 7.94 8.18
N ALA A 166 11.39 8.97 7.70
CA ALA A 166 12.52 8.81 6.82
C ALA A 166 13.70 8.14 7.52
N HIS A 167 14.00 8.51 8.78
CA HIS A 167 15.02 7.87 9.58
C HIS A 167 14.72 6.39 9.81
N ARG A 168 13.48 6.07 10.16
CA ARG A 168 13.04 4.70 10.39
C ARG A 168 13.13 3.88 9.10
N PHE A 169 12.70 4.42 7.99
CA PHE A 169 12.76 3.78 6.68
C PHE A 169 14.19 3.41 6.30
N LEU A 170 15.13 4.34 6.45
CA LEU A 170 16.55 4.09 6.20
C LEU A 170 17.11 3.01 7.14
N ALA A 171 16.79 3.10 8.43
CA ALA A 171 17.25 2.12 9.42
C ALA A 171 16.76 0.72 9.08
N ASP A 172 15.50 0.58 8.66
CA ASP A 172 14.92 -0.71 8.29
C ASP A 172 15.55 -1.27 7.02
N ILE A 173 15.85 -0.44 6.03
CA ILE A 173 16.53 -0.86 4.80
C ILE A 173 17.95 -1.36 5.15
N TYR A 174 18.71 -0.62 5.93
CA TYR A 174 20.07 -1.03 6.33
C TYR A 174 20.07 -2.29 7.18
N ALA A 175 19.06 -2.48 8.01
CA ALA A 175 18.94 -3.70 8.81
C ALA A 175 18.67 -4.96 7.98
N ASN A 176 18.08 -4.81 6.80
CA ASN A 176 17.72 -5.92 5.90
C ASN A 176 18.76 -6.16 4.80
N MET A 177 19.81 -5.38 4.73
CA MET A 177 20.95 -5.57 3.84
C MET A 177 21.93 -6.59 4.41
#